data_35481d9980665b2df5f9208eaeb0ae95
#
_entry.id   35481d9980665b2df5f9208eaeb0ae95
#
_cell.length_a   1.000
_cell.length_b   1.000
_cell.length_c   1.000
_cell.angle_alpha   90.00
_cell.angle_beta   90.00
_cell.angle_gamma   90.00
#
_symmetry.space_group_name_H-M   'P 1'
#
loop_
_entity.id
_entity.type
_entity.pdbx_description
1 polymer ?
#
loop_
_entity_poly.entity_id
_entity_poly.type
_entity_poly.pdbx_seq_one_letter_code
_entity_poly.pdbx_strand_id
1 'polypeptide(L)'
;MQTMWTQVQRGWANRLPLGAAAGPFAWLRSRVSRRRLLEALALIVVFGLFLGLVQFASPDLVGVDGYYHIKLAYLMRTEGLKPDFPYLPLTILNGREFYDHHFLFHIALMPFTFGDLRLGAKLAAVVFAGLAFLSTWNLLRNQRIRLAGLWALGLLAVSDAFLYRMSSTRAQSLSLAVLMLALDWLLRRKYRRLVVLAGLYVWLYNAFPLLLAVGLAYVLAGWLAEGRVERKPLLAIGAGIGLGLLVNPYFPYNLTFAWQHILPKLVGATAVSVGSEWYPYDTGQLLANSTLALAAFGSGVLALGLAPQRADRRTLTMLFLAGVFGLMLFQARRFVEYFPAFALVFASFAWSPLVERYLQERRSAPAEGLRARAVGWLPALVLVALIVPGSVRSLRAAGASVAESKPAETFAGAAAWLEANTPAGARVFQTDWDDFPRLFFHNTHNTYLVGLDPTYLQLYDADLYDAWVSVTRGRVERPSSVIWNVFGARYLVTDLNHEAFLEQAGADPGLERVYQDDHSAVYRLVGSIPGG
;
A
#
# COMPACT_ATOMS: atom_id res chain seq x y z
N MET A 1 10.91 73.84 -3.91
CA MET A 1 11.21 72.39 -4.11
C MET A 1 11.64 71.62 -2.86
N GLN A 2 11.86 72.23 -1.72
CA GLN A 2 12.27 71.50 -0.46
C GLN A 2 11.11 71.02 0.40
N THR A 3 9.89 71.47 0.20
CA THR A 3 8.72 71.10 1.01
C THR A 3 7.97 69.84 0.53
N MET A 4 8.26 69.36 -0.69
CA MET A 4 7.59 68.19 -1.26
C MET A 4 8.30 66.86 -0.90
N TRP A 5 9.60 66.92 -0.60
CA TRP A 5 10.40 65.72 -0.20
C TRP A 5 10.22 65.32 1.23
N THR A 6 9.84 66.23 2.12
CA THR A 6 9.59 65.92 3.54
C THR A 6 8.22 65.27 3.80
N GLN A 7 7.25 65.42 2.92
CA GLN A 7 5.96 64.73 3.02
C GLN A 7 6.01 63.30 2.49
N VAL A 8 6.85 63.01 1.50
CA VAL A 8 7.01 61.63 0.96
C VAL A 8 7.78 60.74 1.97
N GLN A 9 8.75 61.28 2.70
CA GLN A 9 9.49 60.47 3.71
C GLN A 9 8.66 60.14 4.96
N ARG A 10 7.68 60.97 5.34
CA ARG A 10 6.76 60.68 6.45
C ARG A 10 5.67 59.67 6.13
N GLY A 11 5.36 59.45 4.84
CA GLY A 11 4.37 58.49 4.36
C GLY A 11 4.85 57.03 4.35
N TRP A 12 6.16 56.79 4.33
CA TRP A 12 6.76 55.44 4.27
C TRP A 12 7.17 54.87 5.62
N ALA A 13 7.41 55.71 6.61
CA ALA A 13 7.81 55.29 7.97
C ALA A 13 6.66 54.70 8.80
N ASN A 14 5.40 54.93 8.43
CA ASN A 14 4.23 54.46 9.22
C ASN A 14 3.49 53.24 8.64
N ARG A 15 4.08 52.48 7.70
CA ARG A 15 3.43 51.29 7.11
C ARG A 15 4.18 49.99 7.28
N LEU A 16 5.15 49.94 8.17
CA LEU A 16 5.72 48.65 8.63
C LEU A 16 5.35 48.45 10.11
N PRO A 17 4.37 47.60 10.42
CA PRO A 17 4.25 47.14 11.78
C PRO A 17 5.48 46.25 12.08
N LEU A 18 6.43 46.78 12.85
CA LEU A 18 7.44 45.96 13.55
C LEU A 18 6.71 45.06 14.56
N GLY A 19 5.94 44.11 14.03
CA GLY A 19 5.43 42.98 14.77
C GLY A 19 6.57 41.99 14.97
N ALA A 20 6.87 41.66 16.20
CA ALA A 20 7.84 40.67 16.65
C ALA A 20 7.95 39.50 15.66
N ALA A 21 9.17 39.14 15.29
CA ALA A 21 9.47 38.01 14.43
C ALA A 21 8.79 36.75 14.93
N ALA A 22 7.59 36.48 14.43
CA ALA A 22 6.91 35.24 14.66
C ALA A 22 7.77 34.16 13.98
N GLY A 23 8.38 33.28 14.75
CA GLY A 23 9.21 32.20 14.25
C GLY A 23 8.49 31.41 13.16
N PRO A 24 9.21 30.71 12.28
CA PRO A 24 8.69 30.07 11.05
C PRO A 24 7.49 29.12 11.28
N PHE A 25 7.16 28.79 12.53
CA PHE A 25 6.03 27.96 12.92
C PHE A 25 4.87 28.72 13.61
N ALA A 26 4.92 30.04 13.73
CA ALA A 26 3.85 30.81 14.39
C ALA A 26 2.51 30.72 13.64
N TRP A 27 2.50 30.55 12.32
CA TRP A 27 1.32 30.34 11.51
C TRP A 27 0.65 28.97 11.76
N LEU A 28 1.41 27.95 12.20
CA LEU A 28 0.87 26.65 12.60
C LEU A 28 0.16 26.73 13.96
N ARG A 29 0.65 27.55 14.89
CA ARG A 29 0.05 27.69 16.23
C ARG A 29 -1.33 28.34 16.22
N SER A 30 -1.64 29.19 15.26
CA SER A 30 -2.92 29.96 15.23
C SER A 30 -4.12 29.18 14.65
N ARG A 31 -3.93 28.01 14.04
CA ARG A 31 -5.03 27.28 13.36
C ARG A 31 -5.38 25.90 13.92
N VAL A 32 -4.55 25.33 14.79
CA VAL A 32 -4.81 24.00 15.37
C VAL A 32 -5.13 24.16 16.84
N SER A 33 -6.33 23.73 17.28
CA SER A 33 -6.66 23.76 18.69
C SER A 33 -5.74 22.82 19.47
N ARG A 34 -5.31 23.23 20.69
CA ARG A 34 -4.47 22.40 21.57
C ARG A 34 -5.03 20.99 21.77
N ARG A 35 -6.34 20.87 21.88
CA ARG A 35 -7.06 19.59 21.99
C ARG A 35 -6.82 18.68 20.76
N ARG A 36 -6.90 19.25 19.55
CA ARG A 36 -6.64 18.49 18.31
C ARG A 36 -5.20 17.99 18.22
N LEU A 37 -4.25 18.83 18.63
CA LEU A 37 -2.85 18.44 18.65
C LEU A 37 -2.60 17.30 19.64
N LEU A 38 -3.14 17.40 20.85
CA LEU A 38 -3.02 16.34 21.88
C LEU A 38 -3.67 15.03 21.43
N GLU A 39 -4.86 15.10 20.80
CA GLU A 39 -5.53 13.91 20.24
C GLU A 39 -4.68 13.26 19.13
N ALA A 40 -4.11 14.05 18.22
CA ALA A 40 -3.22 13.56 17.18
C ALA A 40 -1.96 12.89 17.75
N LEU A 41 -1.30 13.52 18.73
CA LEU A 41 -0.12 12.98 19.39
C LEU A 41 -0.42 11.66 20.12
N ALA A 42 -1.55 11.60 20.83
CA ALA A 42 -1.98 10.38 21.49
C ALA A 42 -2.22 9.23 20.48
N LEU A 43 -2.86 9.53 19.34
CA LEU A 43 -3.08 8.54 18.29
C LEU A 43 -1.77 8.11 17.61
N ILE A 44 -0.83 9.03 17.39
CA ILE A 44 0.51 8.69 16.86
C ILE A 44 1.20 7.69 17.78
N VAL A 45 1.18 7.94 19.09
CA VAL A 45 1.80 7.04 20.08
C VAL A 45 1.09 5.68 20.09
N VAL A 46 -0.25 5.67 20.12
CA VAL A 46 -1.02 4.42 20.17
C VAL A 46 -0.84 3.61 18.88
N PHE A 47 -0.97 4.23 17.70
CA PHE A 47 -0.75 3.53 16.42
C PHE A 47 0.70 3.08 16.29
N GLY A 48 1.67 3.93 16.60
CA GLY A 48 3.09 3.56 16.57
C GLY A 48 3.42 2.36 17.46
N LEU A 49 2.86 2.34 18.69
CA LEU A 49 3.03 1.22 19.62
C LEU A 49 2.43 -0.08 19.07
N PHE A 50 1.14 -0.07 18.74
CA PHE A 50 0.45 -1.31 18.37
C PHE A 50 0.85 -1.84 16.99
N LEU A 51 1.05 -0.96 16.00
CA LEU A 51 1.62 -1.36 14.71
C LEU A 51 3.07 -1.85 14.87
N GLY A 52 3.85 -1.22 15.74
CA GLY A 52 5.20 -1.67 16.09
C GLY A 52 5.18 -3.07 16.71
N LEU A 53 4.29 -3.33 17.67
CA LEU A 53 4.17 -4.67 18.29
C LEU A 53 3.88 -5.76 17.25
N VAL A 54 3.01 -5.50 16.27
CA VAL A 54 2.75 -6.43 15.17
C VAL A 54 3.98 -6.56 14.27
N GLN A 55 4.56 -5.45 13.85
CA GLN A 55 5.69 -5.41 12.92
C GLN A 55 6.94 -6.13 13.44
N PHE A 56 7.19 -6.02 14.74
CA PHE A 56 8.37 -6.61 15.39
C PHE A 56 8.09 -7.96 16.04
N ALA A 57 6.98 -8.64 15.71
CA ALA A 57 6.72 -10.03 16.11
C ALA A 57 7.69 -11.03 15.44
N SER A 58 8.32 -10.65 14.32
CA SER A 58 9.41 -11.39 13.66
C SER A 58 10.60 -10.45 13.43
N PRO A 59 11.85 -10.92 13.34
CA PRO A 59 12.98 -10.15 12.82
C PRO A 59 12.87 -9.89 11.31
N ASP A 60 12.12 -10.70 10.59
CA ASP A 60 12.02 -10.72 9.14
C ASP A 60 11.02 -9.69 8.58
N LEU A 61 11.07 -9.43 7.27
CA LEU A 61 10.09 -8.58 6.60
C LEU A 61 8.81 -9.35 6.31
N VAL A 62 7.68 -8.67 6.47
CA VAL A 62 6.36 -9.19 6.12
C VAL A 62 6.21 -9.27 4.60
N GLY A 63 6.06 -10.47 4.07
CA GLY A 63 6.04 -10.73 2.62
C GLY A 63 7.42 -10.59 1.97
N VAL A 64 7.45 -10.64 0.66
CA VAL A 64 8.70 -10.64 -0.12
C VAL A 64 9.04 -9.27 -0.71
N ASP A 65 8.05 -8.50 -1.14
CA ASP A 65 8.25 -7.25 -1.90
C ASP A 65 9.03 -6.17 -1.14
N GLY A 66 8.94 -6.18 0.20
CA GLY A 66 9.67 -5.24 1.05
C GLY A 66 11.18 -5.26 0.84
N TYR A 67 11.75 -6.43 0.53
CA TYR A 67 13.17 -6.58 0.22
C TYR A 67 13.55 -5.82 -1.07
N TYR A 68 12.76 -5.99 -2.13
CA TYR A 68 12.94 -5.23 -3.37
C TYR A 68 12.82 -3.73 -3.15
N HIS A 69 11.74 -3.30 -2.49
CA HIS A 69 11.45 -1.88 -2.34
C HIS A 69 12.52 -1.14 -1.54
N ILE A 70 12.98 -1.70 -0.42
CA ILE A 70 14.01 -1.03 0.38
C ILE A 70 15.39 -1.04 -0.31
N LYS A 71 15.72 -2.12 -1.05
CA LYS A 71 16.97 -2.21 -1.82
C LYS A 71 16.97 -1.19 -2.96
N LEU A 72 15.88 -1.07 -3.70
CA LEU A 72 15.78 -0.08 -4.77
C LEU A 72 15.85 1.36 -4.21
N ALA A 73 15.18 1.63 -3.09
CA ALA A 73 15.27 2.93 -2.43
C ALA A 73 16.71 3.24 -1.96
N TYR A 74 17.46 2.22 -1.52
CA TYR A 74 18.87 2.34 -1.21
C TYR A 74 19.70 2.70 -2.45
N LEU A 75 19.51 2.01 -3.57
CA LEU A 75 20.18 2.32 -4.84
C LEU A 75 19.81 3.74 -5.31
N MET A 76 18.55 4.14 -5.23
CA MET A 76 18.13 5.50 -5.54
C MET A 76 18.85 6.57 -4.70
N ARG A 77 19.15 6.28 -3.44
CA ARG A 77 19.90 7.19 -2.58
C ARG A 77 21.39 7.23 -2.91
N THR A 78 22.00 6.11 -3.30
CA THR A 78 23.45 5.99 -3.50
C THR A 78 23.89 6.26 -4.93
N GLU A 79 23.05 5.95 -5.92
CA GLU A 79 23.38 6.02 -7.34
C GLU A 79 22.59 7.11 -8.10
N GLY A 80 21.56 7.70 -7.43
CA GLY A 80 20.71 8.73 -8.01
C GLY A 80 19.26 8.27 -8.16
N LEU A 81 18.34 9.23 -8.35
CA LEU A 81 16.89 8.99 -8.33
C LEU A 81 16.38 8.02 -9.42
N LYS A 82 17.17 7.75 -10.42
CA LYS A 82 16.90 6.77 -11.50
C LYS A 82 18.11 5.88 -11.68
N PRO A 83 18.38 4.94 -10.76
CA PRO A 83 19.47 4.00 -10.90
C PRO A 83 19.22 3.08 -12.11
N ASP A 84 20.29 2.59 -12.72
CA ASP A 84 20.17 1.58 -13.77
C ASP A 84 19.55 0.30 -13.18
N PHE A 85 18.70 -0.35 -13.97
CA PHE A 85 18.01 -1.58 -13.56
C PHE A 85 18.23 -2.72 -14.58
N PRO A 86 19.42 -3.31 -14.65
CA PRO A 86 19.74 -4.38 -15.60
C PRO A 86 19.25 -5.77 -15.12
N TYR A 87 18.62 -5.87 -13.97
CA TYR A 87 18.46 -7.10 -13.19
C TYR A 87 17.42 -8.08 -13.76
N LEU A 88 16.49 -7.62 -14.61
CA LEU A 88 15.42 -8.42 -15.23
C LEU A 88 15.44 -8.28 -16.77
N PRO A 89 16.50 -8.71 -17.46
CA PRO A 89 16.72 -8.42 -18.88
C PRO A 89 15.70 -9.07 -19.84
N LEU A 90 15.02 -10.14 -19.42
CA LEU A 90 14.01 -10.86 -20.21
C LEU A 90 12.58 -10.50 -19.78
N THR A 91 12.34 -9.26 -19.36
CA THR A 91 11.02 -8.79 -18.95
C THR A 91 10.72 -7.42 -19.54
N ILE A 92 9.46 -6.97 -19.43
CA ILE A 92 9.08 -5.59 -19.77
C ILE A 92 9.70 -4.55 -18.83
N LEU A 93 10.42 -4.98 -17.79
CA LEU A 93 11.24 -4.13 -16.91
C LEU A 93 12.74 -4.26 -17.23
N ASN A 94 13.09 -4.59 -18.46
CA ASN A 94 14.49 -4.63 -18.91
C ASN A 94 15.16 -3.25 -18.78
N GLY A 95 16.49 -3.22 -18.72
CA GLY A 95 17.24 -2.00 -18.44
C GLY A 95 17.02 -0.83 -19.42
N ARG A 96 16.40 -1.06 -20.59
CA ARG A 96 16.08 -0.01 -21.56
C ARG A 96 14.69 0.60 -21.33
N GLU A 97 13.72 -0.22 -20.90
CA GLU A 97 12.30 0.15 -20.78
C GLU A 97 11.85 0.18 -19.32
N PHE A 98 12.79 0.11 -18.39
CA PHE A 98 12.48 0.10 -16.96
C PHE A 98 11.61 1.29 -16.57
N TYR A 99 10.49 0.98 -15.94
CA TYR A 99 9.58 1.94 -15.33
C TYR A 99 9.38 1.58 -13.86
N ASP A 100 9.87 2.44 -12.97
CA ASP A 100 9.55 2.34 -11.55
C ASP A 100 8.15 2.88 -11.28
N HIS A 101 7.18 1.98 -11.26
CA HIS A 101 5.78 2.30 -11.01
C HIS A 101 5.45 2.57 -9.53
N HIS A 102 6.47 2.56 -8.67
CA HIS A 102 6.45 2.94 -7.27
C HIS A 102 7.43 4.09 -6.95
N PHE A 103 7.80 4.87 -7.95
CA PHE A 103 8.86 5.88 -7.85
C PHE A 103 8.75 6.77 -6.61
N LEU A 104 7.58 7.37 -6.35
CA LEU A 104 7.39 8.22 -5.18
C LEU A 104 7.37 7.43 -3.86
N PHE A 105 6.98 6.16 -3.90
CA PHE A 105 7.07 5.26 -2.75
C PHE A 105 8.54 4.97 -2.40
N HIS A 106 9.39 4.71 -3.39
CA HIS A 106 10.81 4.51 -3.16
C HIS A 106 11.50 5.78 -2.65
N ILE A 107 11.11 6.97 -3.15
CA ILE A 107 11.56 8.24 -2.57
C ILE A 107 11.14 8.36 -1.09
N ALA A 108 9.91 7.97 -0.75
CA ALA A 108 9.45 7.99 0.65
C ALA A 108 10.19 6.98 1.54
N LEU A 109 10.74 5.90 0.95
CA LEU A 109 11.58 4.91 1.65
C LEU A 109 13.03 5.36 1.85
N MET A 110 13.57 6.27 1.01
CA MET A 110 14.98 6.69 1.09
C MET A 110 15.44 7.10 2.50
N PRO A 111 14.66 7.84 3.32
CA PRO A 111 15.06 8.18 4.69
C PRO A 111 15.25 6.96 5.60
N PHE A 112 14.69 5.81 5.25
CA PHE A 112 14.79 4.56 6.01
C PHE A 112 15.91 3.64 5.53
N THR A 113 16.72 4.07 4.56
CA THR A 113 17.85 3.29 4.04
C THR A 113 19.19 3.59 4.73
N PHE A 114 19.20 4.45 5.77
CA PHE A 114 20.37 4.70 6.57
C PHE A 114 20.51 3.63 7.67
N GLY A 115 21.61 2.89 7.66
CA GLY A 115 21.85 1.77 8.58
C GLY A 115 21.31 0.43 8.03
N ASP A 116 20.77 -0.42 8.91
CA ASP A 116 20.20 -1.72 8.51
C ASP A 116 18.94 -1.55 7.68
N LEU A 117 18.95 -2.10 6.46
CA LEU A 117 17.85 -1.94 5.50
C LEU A 117 16.57 -2.66 5.95
N ARG A 118 16.67 -3.81 6.63
CA ARG A 118 15.51 -4.56 7.13
C ARG A 118 14.83 -3.78 8.25
N LEU A 119 15.61 -3.28 9.21
CA LEU A 119 15.08 -2.41 10.27
C LEU A 119 14.42 -1.17 9.68
N GLY A 120 15.07 -0.53 8.70
CA GLY A 120 14.53 0.63 7.99
C GLY A 120 13.20 0.32 7.32
N ALA A 121 13.09 -0.79 6.59
CA ALA A 121 11.85 -1.24 5.95
C ALA A 121 10.71 -1.45 6.97
N LYS A 122 11.00 -2.08 8.12
CA LYS A 122 10.04 -2.29 9.21
C LYS A 122 9.55 -0.98 9.82
N LEU A 123 10.45 -0.06 10.08
CA LEU A 123 10.11 1.28 10.59
C LEU A 123 9.27 2.07 9.57
N ALA A 124 9.60 1.99 8.29
CA ALA A 124 8.82 2.60 7.22
C ALA A 124 7.38 2.05 7.17
N ALA A 125 7.19 0.74 7.28
CA ALA A 125 5.87 0.11 7.31
C ALA A 125 5.02 0.65 8.48
N VAL A 126 5.59 0.74 9.70
CA VAL A 126 4.90 1.32 10.87
C VAL A 126 4.51 2.78 10.62
N VAL A 127 5.42 3.58 10.08
CA VAL A 127 5.16 5.01 9.80
C VAL A 127 4.08 5.16 8.73
N PHE A 128 4.14 4.41 7.65
CA PHE A 128 3.18 4.52 6.54
C PHE A 128 1.79 4.03 6.93
N ALA A 129 1.67 2.93 7.67
CA ALA A 129 0.41 2.48 8.25
C ALA A 129 -0.15 3.51 9.26
N GLY A 130 0.71 4.07 10.11
CA GLY A 130 0.35 5.15 11.02
C GLY A 130 -0.19 6.39 10.29
N LEU A 131 0.41 6.78 9.15
CA LEU A 131 -0.08 7.87 8.30
C LEU A 131 -1.46 7.56 7.70
N ALA A 132 -1.73 6.32 7.27
CA ALA A 132 -3.04 5.91 6.79
C ALA A 132 -4.11 6.02 7.88
N PHE A 133 -3.81 5.58 9.10
CA PHE A 133 -4.73 5.63 10.23
C PHE A 133 -4.98 7.07 10.71
N LEU A 134 -3.94 7.89 10.74
CA LEU A 134 -4.07 9.33 11.02
C LEU A 134 -4.83 10.08 9.92
N SER A 135 -4.68 9.70 8.66
CA SER A 135 -5.45 10.28 7.55
C SER A 135 -6.93 9.95 7.69
N THR A 136 -7.26 8.74 8.14
CA THR A 136 -8.62 8.32 8.46
C THR A 136 -9.19 9.15 9.62
N TRP A 137 -8.46 9.27 10.74
CA TRP A 137 -8.87 10.15 11.84
C TRP A 137 -9.08 11.60 11.39
N ASN A 138 -8.15 12.14 10.57
CA ASN A 138 -8.25 13.50 10.07
C ASN A 138 -9.51 13.72 9.21
N LEU A 139 -9.85 12.75 8.34
CA LEU A 139 -11.10 12.74 7.57
C LEU A 139 -12.30 12.82 8.52
N LEU A 140 -12.42 11.88 9.48
CA LEU A 140 -13.53 11.82 10.42
C LEU A 140 -13.65 13.12 11.25
N ARG A 141 -12.52 13.62 11.72
CA ARG A 141 -12.45 14.86 12.51
C ARG A 141 -12.89 16.09 11.71
N ASN A 142 -12.43 16.22 10.46
CA ASN A 142 -12.79 17.32 9.58
C ASN A 142 -14.26 17.28 9.15
N GLN A 143 -14.85 16.09 9.07
CA GLN A 143 -16.27 15.88 8.80
C GLN A 143 -17.13 15.97 10.07
N ARG A 144 -16.54 16.33 11.22
CA ARG A 144 -17.20 16.50 12.52
C ARG A 144 -17.88 15.24 13.05
N ILE A 145 -17.38 14.06 12.66
CA ILE A 145 -17.87 12.79 13.21
C ILE A 145 -17.57 12.75 14.71
N ARG A 146 -18.60 12.45 15.50
CA ARG A 146 -18.46 12.27 16.95
C ARG A 146 -17.55 11.09 17.25
N LEU A 147 -16.71 11.22 18.29
CA LEU A 147 -15.79 10.17 18.73
C LEU A 147 -14.79 9.74 17.62
N ALA A 148 -14.39 10.70 16.75
CA ALA A 148 -13.48 10.44 15.62
C ALA A 148 -12.21 9.66 16.02
N GLY A 149 -11.62 9.93 17.20
CA GLY A 149 -10.47 9.19 17.73
C GLY A 149 -10.79 7.73 18.02
N LEU A 150 -11.94 7.43 18.65
CA LEU A 150 -12.37 6.05 18.92
C LEU A 150 -12.66 5.30 17.62
N TRP A 151 -13.37 5.92 16.67
CA TRP A 151 -13.57 5.32 15.36
C TRP A 151 -12.26 5.01 14.66
N ALA A 152 -11.26 5.90 14.70
CA ALA A 152 -9.95 5.66 14.11
C ALA A 152 -9.21 4.52 14.82
N LEU A 153 -9.32 4.38 16.16
CA LEU A 153 -8.78 3.23 16.90
C LEU A 153 -9.43 1.91 16.47
N GLY A 154 -10.66 1.95 15.96
CA GLY A 154 -11.33 0.79 15.37
C GLY A 154 -10.55 0.13 14.23
N LEU A 155 -9.63 0.85 13.53
CA LEU A 155 -8.76 0.27 12.51
C LEU A 155 -7.84 -0.84 13.07
N LEU A 156 -7.52 -0.80 14.36
CA LEU A 156 -6.77 -1.86 15.04
C LEU A 156 -7.61 -3.11 15.32
N ALA A 157 -8.95 -3.02 15.20
CA ALA A 157 -9.89 -4.07 15.59
C ALA A 157 -10.54 -4.78 14.40
N VAL A 158 -10.70 -4.11 13.26
CA VAL A 158 -11.64 -4.52 12.20
C VAL A 158 -11.23 -5.77 11.43
N SER A 159 -9.91 -6.05 11.30
CA SER A 159 -9.41 -7.21 10.56
C SER A 159 -7.93 -7.46 10.85
N ASP A 160 -7.57 -8.67 11.18
CA ASP A 160 -6.18 -9.11 11.34
C ASP A 160 -5.44 -9.18 9.99
N ALA A 161 -6.11 -9.65 8.94
CA ALA A 161 -5.54 -9.65 7.59
C ALA A 161 -5.25 -8.22 7.09
N PHE A 162 -6.08 -7.24 7.43
CA PHE A 162 -5.81 -5.83 7.16
C PHE A 162 -4.55 -5.36 7.89
N LEU A 163 -4.40 -5.66 9.19
CA LEU A 163 -3.22 -5.28 9.95
C LEU A 163 -1.95 -5.95 9.42
N TYR A 164 -2.02 -7.24 9.07
CA TYR A 164 -0.93 -7.95 8.41
C TYR A 164 -0.49 -7.25 7.11
N ARG A 165 -1.45 -6.88 6.24
CA ARG A 165 -1.16 -6.17 4.98
C ARG A 165 -0.59 -4.77 5.22
N MET A 166 -1.05 -4.06 6.25
CA MET A 166 -0.50 -2.76 6.65
C MET A 166 0.92 -2.87 7.21
N SER A 167 1.33 -4.05 7.69
CA SER A 167 2.69 -4.32 8.16
C SER A 167 3.68 -4.65 7.03
N SER A 168 3.21 -4.89 5.80
CA SER A 168 4.10 -5.07 4.65
C SER A 168 4.72 -3.75 4.22
N THR A 169 6.02 -3.76 3.89
CA THR A 169 6.72 -2.58 3.35
C THR A 169 6.38 -2.42 1.88
N ARG A 170 5.16 -1.97 1.59
CA ARG A 170 4.56 -1.82 0.26
C ARG A 170 3.79 -0.50 0.17
N ALA A 171 3.47 -0.06 -1.04
CA ALA A 171 2.81 1.23 -1.29
C ALA A 171 1.35 1.31 -0.79
N GLN A 172 0.71 0.20 -0.44
CA GLN A 172 -0.71 0.12 -0.09
C GLN A 172 -1.08 0.96 1.13
N SER A 173 -0.25 1.01 2.16
CA SER A 173 -0.49 1.86 3.33
C SER A 173 -0.55 3.34 2.95
N LEU A 174 0.39 3.82 2.13
CA LEU A 174 0.36 5.19 1.62
C LEU A 174 -0.79 5.41 0.63
N SER A 175 -1.15 4.40 -0.16
CA SER A 175 -2.33 4.43 -1.04
C SER A 175 -3.61 4.68 -0.23
N LEU A 176 -3.82 3.94 0.87
CA LEU A 176 -4.95 4.17 1.78
C LEU A 176 -4.92 5.59 2.35
N ALA A 177 -3.74 6.08 2.77
CA ALA A 177 -3.59 7.46 3.26
C ALA A 177 -4.00 8.49 2.20
N VAL A 178 -3.58 8.30 0.94
CA VAL A 178 -3.94 9.15 -0.21
C VAL A 178 -5.45 9.14 -0.45
N LEU A 179 -6.08 7.96 -0.45
CA LEU A 179 -7.53 7.84 -0.66
C LEU A 179 -8.33 8.54 0.45
N MET A 180 -7.92 8.40 1.72
CA MET A 180 -8.56 9.09 2.85
C MET A 180 -8.37 10.61 2.78
N LEU A 181 -7.18 11.08 2.36
CA LEU A 181 -6.90 12.50 2.16
C LEU A 181 -7.69 13.07 0.97
N ALA A 182 -7.78 12.30 -0.13
CA ALA A 182 -8.59 12.66 -1.29
C ALA A 182 -10.06 12.82 -0.92
N LEU A 183 -10.61 11.88 -0.14
CA LEU A 183 -11.98 11.98 0.39
C LEU A 183 -12.19 13.24 1.24
N ASP A 184 -11.27 13.53 2.18
CA ASP A 184 -11.37 14.76 2.98
C ASP A 184 -11.43 16.01 2.08
N TRP A 185 -10.55 16.08 1.08
CA TRP A 185 -10.50 17.23 0.18
C TRP A 185 -11.69 17.29 -0.77
N LEU A 186 -12.19 16.14 -1.22
CA LEU A 186 -13.38 16.02 -2.06
C LEU A 186 -14.63 16.53 -1.32
N LEU A 187 -14.87 16.01 -0.10
CA LEU A 187 -15.99 16.42 0.74
C LEU A 187 -15.94 17.91 1.14
N ARG A 188 -14.73 18.48 1.18
CA ARG A 188 -14.47 19.92 1.44
C ARG A 188 -14.32 20.76 0.18
N ARG A 189 -14.60 20.18 -1.00
CA ARG A 189 -14.56 20.84 -2.33
C ARG A 189 -13.20 21.49 -2.65
N LYS A 190 -12.08 20.90 -2.20
CA LYS A 190 -10.72 21.41 -2.42
C LYS A 190 -10.12 20.86 -3.74
N TYR A 191 -10.79 21.04 -4.85
CA TYR A 191 -10.49 20.40 -6.13
C TYR A 191 -9.09 20.69 -6.67
N ARG A 192 -8.55 21.91 -6.46
CA ARG A 192 -7.16 22.23 -6.86
C ARG A 192 -6.12 21.33 -6.19
N ARG A 193 -6.36 20.95 -4.93
CA ARG A 193 -5.48 20.03 -4.19
C ARG A 193 -5.61 18.61 -4.70
N LEU A 194 -6.79 18.22 -5.16
CA LEU A 194 -7.02 16.90 -5.77
C LEU A 194 -6.24 16.73 -7.07
N VAL A 195 -6.08 17.78 -7.89
CA VAL A 195 -5.23 17.73 -9.11
C VAL A 195 -3.81 17.32 -8.74
N VAL A 196 -3.20 18.00 -7.76
CA VAL A 196 -1.83 17.71 -7.32
C VAL A 196 -1.73 16.31 -6.72
N LEU A 197 -2.67 15.95 -5.83
CA LEU A 197 -2.67 14.64 -5.18
C LEU A 197 -2.82 13.50 -6.19
N ALA A 198 -3.69 13.66 -7.19
CA ALA A 198 -3.91 12.67 -8.24
C ALA A 198 -2.65 12.47 -9.10
N GLY A 199 -1.95 13.57 -9.45
CA GLY A 199 -0.67 13.49 -10.15
C GLY A 199 0.42 12.77 -9.35
N LEU A 200 0.55 13.10 -8.06
CA LEU A 200 1.51 12.44 -7.17
C LEU A 200 1.14 10.96 -6.93
N TYR A 201 -0.14 10.62 -6.94
CA TYR A 201 -0.57 9.23 -6.75
C TYR A 201 -0.19 8.34 -7.93
N VAL A 202 -0.18 8.88 -9.17
CA VAL A 202 0.35 8.17 -10.35
C VAL A 202 1.82 7.76 -10.15
N TRP A 203 2.63 8.61 -9.51
CA TRP A 203 4.04 8.32 -9.23
C TRP A 203 4.25 7.42 -8.01
N LEU A 204 3.25 7.39 -7.12
CA LEU A 204 3.32 6.63 -5.87
C LEU A 204 3.01 5.14 -6.08
N TYR A 205 1.97 4.85 -6.88
CA TYR A 205 1.43 3.50 -6.98
C TYR A 205 0.53 3.31 -8.19
N ASN A 206 0.65 2.17 -8.83
CA ASN A 206 -0.15 1.79 -10.00
C ASN A 206 -1.66 1.62 -9.74
N ALA A 207 -2.10 1.63 -8.46
CA ALA A 207 -3.52 1.65 -8.09
C ALA A 207 -4.16 3.06 -8.14
N PHE A 208 -3.51 4.05 -8.76
CA PHE A 208 -4.08 5.40 -8.93
C PHE A 208 -5.48 5.43 -9.59
N PRO A 209 -5.92 4.45 -10.43
CA PRO A 209 -7.28 4.43 -10.94
C PRO A 209 -8.37 4.32 -9.85
N LEU A 210 -8.04 3.83 -8.64
CA LEU A 210 -8.97 3.81 -7.50
C LEU A 210 -9.47 5.22 -7.14
N LEU A 211 -8.68 6.25 -7.44
CA LEU A 211 -9.11 7.64 -7.21
C LEU A 211 -10.27 8.06 -8.13
N LEU A 212 -10.37 7.49 -9.34
CA LEU A 212 -11.53 7.68 -10.21
C LEU A 212 -12.78 7.05 -9.59
N ALA A 213 -12.65 5.85 -9.01
CA ALA A 213 -13.77 5.21 -8.30
C ALA A 213 -14.25 6.08 -7.12
N VAL A 214 -13.32 6.71 -6.38
CA VAL A 214 -13.66 7.68 -5.32
C VAL A 214 -14.43 8.88 -5.88
N GLY A 215 -13.97 9.45 -7.00
CA GLY A 215 -14.64 10.56 -7.68
C GLY A 215 -16.03 10.20 -8.20
N LEU A 216 -16.16 9.02 -8.81
CA LEU A 216 -17.44 8.50 -9.33
C LEU A 216 -18.44 8.26 -8.21
N ALA A 217 -18.04 7.62 -7.10
CA ALA A 217 -18.89 7.40 -5.94
C ALA A 217 -19.41 8.73 -5.37
N TYR A 218 -18.56 9.76 -5.29
CA TYR A 218 -18.96 11.08 -4.82
C TYR A 218 -19.96 11.77 -5.78
N VAL A 219 -19.76 11.67 -7.08
CA VAL A 219 -20.68 12.27 -8.08
C VAL A 219 -22.02 11.55 -8.06
N LEU A 220 -22.02 10.21 -8.03
CA LEU A 220 -23.22 9.38 -7.94
C LEU A 220 -24.00 9.70 -6.65
N ALA A 221 -23.32 9.79 -5.51
CA ALA A 221 -23.92 10.17 -4.24
C ALA A 221 -24.57 11.57 -4.30
N GLY A 222 -23.92 12.52 -4.96
CA GLY A 222 -24.47 13.86 -5.18
C GLY A 222 -25.71 13.87 -6.07
N TRP A 223 -25.71 13.05 -7.11
CA TRP A 223 -26.88 12.90 -7.98
C TRP A 223 -28.08 12.31 -7.20
N LEU A 224 -27.86 11.27 -6.43
CA LEU A 224 -28.93 10.62 -5.66
C LEU A 224 -29.44 11.46 -4.48
N ALA A 225 -28.54 12.15 -3.76
CA ALA A 225 -28.91 12.93 -2.59
C ALA A 225 -29.47 14.33 -2.92
N GLU A 226 -28.91 14.97 -3.96
CA GLU A 226 -29.12 16.39 -4.25
C GLU A 226 -29.76 16.63 -5.62
N GLY A 227 -29.96 15.58 -6.46
CA GLY A 227 -30.42 15.67 -7.85
C GLY A 227 -29.44 16.38 -8.79
N ARG A 228 -28.18 16.53 -8.42
CA ARG A 228 -27.18 17.30 -9.16
C ARG A 228 -25.95 16.47 -9.49
N VAL A 229 -25.53 16.51 -10.78
CA VAL A 229 -24.28 15.90 -11.25
C VAL A 229 -23.17 16.96 -11.23
N GLU A 230 -22.25 16.86 -10.29
CA GLU A 230 -21.11 17.76 -10.18
C GLU A 230 -19.89 17.15 -10.91
N ARG A 231 -19.54 17.66 -12.10
CA ARG A 231 -18.44 17.13 -12.93
C ARG A 231 -17.04 17.57 -12.47
N LYS A 232 -16.94 18.68 -11.71
CA LYS A 232 -15.65 19.26 -11.27
C LYS A 232 -14.71 18.27 -10.57
N PRO A 233 -15.19 17.37 -9.68
CA PRO A 233 -14.33 16.36 -9.04
C PRO A 233 -13.64 15.45 -10.04
N LEU A 234 -14.39 14.89 -10.99
CA LEU A 234 -13.84 13.97 -12.01
C LEU A 234 -12.86 14.70 -12.94
N LEU A 235 -13.17 15.94 -13.34
CA LEU A 235 -12.25 16.76 -14.14
C LEU A 235 -10.95 17.05 -13.37
N ALA A 236 -11.03 17.34 -12.07
CA ALA A 236 -9.84 17.58 -11.26
C ALA A 236 -8.98 16.32 -11.09
N ILE A 237 -9.60 15.17 -10.83
CA ILE A 237 -8.90 13.89 -10.70
C ILE A 237 -8.30 13.49 -12.06
N GLY A 238 -9.09 13.55 -13.14
CA GLY A 238 -8.62 13.21 -14.50
C GLY A 238 -7.48 14.10 -14.96
N ALA A 239 -7.58 15.43 -14.74
CA ALA A 239 -6.50 16.35 -15.05
C ALA A 239 -5.22 16.05 -14.24
N GLY A 240 -5.36 15.73 -12.95
CA GLY A 240 -4.23 15.34 -12.12
C GLY A 240 -3.56 14.04 -12.59
N ILE A 241 -4.36 13.01 -12.89
CA ILE A 241 -3.85 11.74 -13.43
C ILE A 241 -3.15 12.00 -14.79
N GLY A 242 -3.78 12.74 -15.70
CA GLY A 242 -3.19 13.08 -16.99
C GLY A 242 -1.86 13.81 -16.84
N LEU A 243 -1.78 14.82 -15.97
CA LEU A 243 -0.53 15.52 -15.67
C LEU A 243 0.51 14.58 -15.06
N GLY A 244 0.11 13.72 -14.11
CA GLY A 244 1.01 12.75 -13.49
C GLY A 244 1.59 11.74 -14.48
N LEU A 245 0.82 11.33 -15.48
CA LEU A 245 1.28 10.46 -16.56
C LEU A 245 2.24 11.19 -17.52
N LEU A 246 1.91 12.42 -17.92
CA LEU A 246 2.71 13.19 -18.89
C LEU A 246 4.03 13.72 -18.31
N VAL A 247 4.03 14.13 -17.03
CA VAL A 247 5.22 14.68 -16.36
C VAL A 247 6.00 13.58 -15.60
N ASN A 248 5.66 12.33 -15.84
CA ASN A 248 6.32 11.18 -15.18
C ASN A 248 7.82 11.16 -15.52
N PRO A 249 8.71 10.91 -14.51
CA PRO A 249 10.16 10.79 -14.74
C PRO A 249 10.55 9.70 -15.76
N TYR A 250 9.68 8.72 -15.99
CA TYR A 250 9.87 7.60 -16.91
C TYR A 250 9.02 7.71 -18.19
N PHE A 251 8.51 8.91 -18.51
CA PHE A 251 7.80 9.10 -19.76
C PHE A 251 8.71 8.83 -20.97
N PRO A 252 8.25 8.11 -22.02
CA PRO A 252 6.91 7.55 -22.26
C PRO A 252 6.70 6.11 -21.75
N TYR A 253 7.68 5.43 -21.17
CA TYR A 253 7.59 4.01 -20.77
C TYR A 253 6.49 3.72 -19.75
N ASN A 254 6.14 4.69 -18.90
CA ASN A 254 5.00 4.61 -17.99
C ASN A 254 3.67 4.44 -18.72
N LEU A 255 3.50 4.99 -19.92
CA LEU A 255 2.28 4.82 -20.74
C LEU A 255 2.23 3.41 -21.34
N THR A 256 3.36 2.92 -21.86
CA THR A 256 3.48 1.56 -22.39
C THR A 256 3.15 0.53 -21.30
N PHE A 257 3.73 0.70 -20.12
CA PHE A 257 3.45 -0.16 -18.97
C PHE A 257 1.96 -0.10 -18.53
N ALA A 258 1.37 1.09 -18.49
CA ALA A 258 -0.04 1.24 -18.14
C ALA A 258 -0.95 0.50 -19.13
N TRP A 259 -0.65 0.59 -20.42
CA TRP A 259 -1.40 -0.11 -21.47
C TRP A 259 -1.22 -1.63 -21.42
N GLN A 260 0.00 -2.11 -21.30
CA GLN A 260 0.32 -3.54 -21.37
C GLN A 260 0.00 -4.30 -20.07
N HIS A 261 0.11 -3.65 -18.92
CA HIS A 261 0.04 -4.31 -17.62
C HIS A 261 -1.14 -3.86 -16.75
N ILE A 262 -1.37 -2.54 -16.59
CA ILE A 262 -2.42 -2.05 -15.68
C ILE A 262 -3.81 -2.30 -16.27
N LEU A 263 -4.01 -1.93 -17.53
CA LEU A 263 -5.32 -2.03 -18.18
C LEU A 263 -5.82 -3.48 -18.30
N PRO A 264 -5.02 -4.48 -18.74
CA PRO A 264 -5.46 -5.87 -18.77
C PRO A 264 -5.85 -6.41 -17.39
N LYS A 265 -5.13 -6.05 -16.33
CA LYS A 265 -5.49 -6.45 -14.95
C LYS A 265 -6.80 -5.84 -14.47
N LEU A 266 -7.11 -4.61 -14.86
CA LEU A 266 -8.38 -3.96 -14.50
C LEU A 266 -9.59 -4.62 -15.16
N VAL A 267 -9.44 -5.15 -16.37
CA VAL A 267 -10.52 -5.82 -17.12
C VAL A 267 -10.51 -7.35 -16.97
N GLY A 268 -9.64 -7.91 -16.10
CA GLY A 268 -9.56 -9.34 -15.85
C GLY A 268 -9.03 -10.17 -17.04
N ALA A 269 -8.26 -9.54 -17.95
CA ALA A 269 -7.76 -10.16 -19.18
C ALA A 269 -6.41 -10.88 -19.02
N THR A 270 -5.98 -11.19 -17.79
CA THR A 270 -4.72 -11.91 -17.56
C THR A 270 -4.95 -13.40 -17.38
N ALA A 271 -4.29 -14.23 -18.21
CA ALA A 271 -4.34 -15.70 -18.14
C ALA A 271 -3.32 -16.30 -17.15
N VAL A 272 -2.42 -15.49 -16.60
CA VAL A 272 -1.31 -15.92 -15.73
C VAL A 272 -1.72 -15.87 -14.27
N SER A 273 -1.34 -16.92 -13.52
CA SER A 273 -1.47 -16.91 -12.04
C SER A 273 -0.45 -15.96 -11.43
N VAL A 274 -0.93 -14.84 -10.89
CA VAL A 274 -0.11 -13.74 -10.33
C VAL A 274 -0.07 -13.75 -8.79
N GLY A 275 -0.09 -14.93 -8.20
CA GLY A 275 -0.07 -15.12 -6.75
C GLY A 275 -1.46 -15.23 -6.12
N SER A 276 -1.49 -15.79 -4.91
CA SER A 276 -2.72 -16.11 -4.17
C SER A 276 -3.56 -14.89 -3.78
N GLU A 277 -2.97 -13.70 -3.76
CA GLU A 277 -3.66 -12.46 -3.38
C GLU A 277 -4.74 -12.01 -4.39
N TRP A 278 -4.69 -12.50 -5.63
CA TRP A 278 -5.67 -12.20 -6.67
C TRP A 278 -6.87 -13.16 -6.68
N TYR A 279 -6.82 -14.23 -5.89
CA TYR A 279 -7.94 -15.15 -5.70
C TYR A 279 -8.80 -14.76 -4.51
N PRO A 280 -10.08 -15.16 -4.46
CA PRO A 280 -10.95 -14.91 -3.32
C PRO A 280 -10.48 -15.67 -2.08
N TYR A 281 -10.83 -15.18 -0.90
CA TYR A 281 -10.85 -15.99 0.31
C TYR A 281 -11.92 -17.07 0.19
N ASP A 282 -11.71 -18.24 0.79
CA ASP A 282 -12.85 -19.06 1.15
C ASP A 282 -13.73 -18.35 2.20
N THR A 283 -15.02 -18.71 2.24
CA THR A 283 -15.98 -18.01 3.10
C THR A 283 -15.62 -18.06 4.58
N GLY A 284 -15.12 -19.23 5.05
CA GLY A 284 -14.71 -19.41 6.45
C GLY A 284 -13.54 -18.48 6.80
N GLN A 285 -12.53 -18.42 5.94
CA GLN A 285 -11.36 -17.57 6.11
C GLN A 285 -11.73 -16.07 6.04
N LEU A 286 -12.60 -15.67 5.12
CA LEU A 286 -13.08 -14.29 5.03
C LEU A 286 -13.81 -13.86 6.31
N LEU A 287 -14.71 -14.72 6.80
CA LEU A 287 -15.42 -14.46 8.06
C LEU A 287 -14.46 -14.45 9.24
N ALA A 288 -13.49 -15.34 9.30
CA ALA A 288 -12.53 -15.40 10.39
C ALA A 288 -11.70 -14.11 10.51
N ASN A 289 -11.15 -13.62 9.41
CA ASN A 289 -10.20 -12.51 9.40
C ASN A 289 -10.83 -11.11 9.27
N SER A 290 -12.12 -11.01 8.86
CA SER A 290 -12.78 -9.73 8.57
C SER A 290 -14.16 -9.57 9.22
N THR A 291 -14.49 -10.37 10.26
CA THR A 291 -15.80 -10.35 10.95
C THR A 291 -16.23 -8.94 11.35
N LEU A 292 -15.35 -8.18 12.02
CA LEU A 292 -15.71 -6.85 12.52
C LEU A 292 -15.80 -5.81 11.38
N ALA A 293 -15.08 -5.97 10.30
CA ALA A 293 -15.24 -5.13 9.11
C ALA A 293 -16.61 -5.35 8.45
N LEU A 294 -17.01 -6.61 8.28
CA LEU A 294 -18.33 -6.99 7.76
C LEU A 294 -19.45 -6.52 8.71
N ALA A 295 -19.27 -6.69 10.02
CA ALA A 295 -20.21 -6.22 11.03
C ALA A 295 -20.31 -4.68 11.03
N ALA A 296 -19.20 -3.95 10.87
CA ALA A 296 -19.20 -2.50 10.74
C ALA A 296 -19.99 -2.07 9.50
N PHE A 297 -19.77 -2.70 8.34
CA PHE A 297 -20.53 -2.43 7.12
C PHE A 297 -22.03 -2.69 7.35
N GLY A 298 -22.41 -3.87 7.84
CA GLY A 298 -23.81 -4.24 8.10
C GLY A 298 -24.48 -3.32 9.12
N SER A 299 -23.75 -2.94 10.19
CA SER A 299 -24.25 -1.98 11.19
C SER A 299 -24.48 -0.58 10.59
N GLY A 300 -23.62 -0.15 9.66
CA GLY A 300 -23.81 1.09 8.92
C GLY A 300 -25.08 1.07 8.05
N VAL A 301 -25.34 -0.05 7.36
CA VAL A 301 -26.57 -0.24 6.59
C VAL A 301 -27.80 -0.20 7.51
N LEU A 302 -27.74 -0.88 8.66
CA LEU A 302 -28.80 -0.82 9.67
C LEU A 302 -29.03 0.61 10.16
N ALA A 303 -27.96 1.36 10.45
CA ALA A 303 -28.07 2.75 10.90
C ALA A 303 -28.76 3.65 9.85
N LEU A 304 -28.53 3.43 8.56
CA LEU A 304 -29.24 4.13 7.49
C LEU A 304 -30.76 3.85 7.51
N GLY A 305 -31.15 2.58 7.75
CA GLY A 305 -32.56 2.20 7.87
C GLY A 305 -33.25 2.80 9.12
N LEU A 306 -32.50 2.99 10.20
CA LEU A 306 -33.01 3.57 11.44
C LEU A 306 -33.02 5.11 11.44
N ALA A 307 -32.27 5.75 10.54
CA ALA A 307 -32.18 7.20 10.47
C ALA A 307 -33.49 7.80 9.93
N PRO A 308 -34.09 8.79 10.61
CA PRO A 308 -35.36 9.40 10.19
C PRO A 308 -35.21 10.30 8.95
N GLN A 309 -33.99 10.64 8.58
CA GLN A 309 -33.67 11.52 7.47
C GLN A 309 -33.01 10.72 6.34
N ARG A 310 -33.20 11.19 5.08
CA ARG A 310 -32.49 10.61 3.94
C ARG A 310 -30.96 10.78 4.12
N ALA A 311 -30.22 9.76 3.70
CA ALA A 311 -28.77 9.81 3.74
C ALA A 311 -28.23 10.99 2.92
N ASP A 312 -27.31 11.75 3.51
CA ASP A 312 -26.66 12.85 2.84
C ASP A 312 -25.60 12.33 1.84
N ARG A 313 -25.15 13.22 0.95
CA ARG A 313 -24.12 12.92 -0.06
C ARG A 313 -22.87 12.28 0.56
N ARG A 314 -22.44 12.72 1.75
CA ARG A 314 -21.24 12.21 2.41
C ARG A 314 -21.41 10.75 2.80
N THR A 315 -22.51 10.41 3.43
CA THR A 315 -22.83 9.05 3.87
C THR A 315 -23.02 8.10 2.70
N LEU A 316 -23.73 8.54 1.63
CA LEU A 316 -23.86 7.75 0.40
C LEU A 316 -22.51 7.53 -0.31
N THR A 317 -21.61 8.52 -0.31
CA THR A 317 -20.26 8.33 -0.87
C THR A 317 -19.53 7.22 -0.12
N MET A 318 -19.58 7.19 1.22
CA MET A 318 -18.95 6.15 2.03
C MET A 318 -19.60 4.79 1.83
N LEU A 319 -20.94 4.73 1.71
CA LEU A 319 -21.66 3.48 1.40
C LEU A 319 -21.19 2.89 0.06
N PHE A 320 -21.13 3.71 -1.01
CA PHE A 320 -20.71 3.23 -2.32
C PHE A 320 -19.26 2.75 -2.33
N LEU A 321 -18.36 3.47 -1.66
CA LEU A 321 -16.96 3.06 -1.58
C LEU A 321 -16.79 1.79 -0.76
N ALA A 322 -17.44 1.69 0.40
CA ALA A 322 -17.42 0.46 1.20
C ALA A 322 -18.03 -0.72 0.43
N GLY A 323 -19.12 -0.48 -0.32
CA GLY A 323 -19.73 -1.48 -1.20
C GLY A 323 -18.81 -1.93 -2.32
N VAL A 324 -18.20 -1.00 -3.05
CA VAL A 324 -17.25 -1.31 -4.13
C VAL A 324 -16.05 -2.09 -3.61
N PHE A 325 -15.38 -1.62 -2.55
CA PHE A 325 -14.23 -2.35 -1.99
C PHE A 325 -14.63 -3.68 -1.36
N GLY A 326 -15.87 -3.80 -0.83
CA GLY A 326 -16.42 -5.07 -0.37
C GLY A 326 -16.60 -6.06 -1.51
N LEU A 327 -17.21 -5.65 -2.63
CA LEU A 327 -17.35 -6.48 -3.82
C LEU A 327 -15.98 -6.90 -4.37
N MET A 328 -15.00 -5.98 -4.40
CA MET A 328 -13.63 -6.29 -4.82
C MET A 328 -12.96 -7.29 -3.85
N LEU A 329 -13.22 -7.21 -2.54
CA LEU A 329 -12.69 -8.18 -1.57
C LEU A 329 -13.25 -9.59 -1.78
N PHE A 330 -14.53 -9.71 -2.18
CA PHE A 330 -15.11 -11.02 -2.54
C PHE A 330 -14.46 -11.63 -3.78
N GLN A 331 -13.88 -10.83 -4.67
CA GLN A 331 -13.18 -11.31 -5.85
C GLN A 331 -11.70 -11.58 -5.61
N ALA A 332 -11.02 -10.77 -4.77
CA ALA A 332 -9.58 -10.87 -4.57
C ALA A 332 -9.17 -10.44 -3.14
N ARG A 333 -8.40 -11.32 -2.47
CA ARG A 333 -7.91 -11.14 -1.09
C ARG A 333 -7.19 -9.81 -0.88
N ARG A 334 -6.49 -9.32 -1.90
CA ARG A 334 -5.72 -8.07 -1.79
C ARG A 334 -6.56 -6.85 -1.40
N PHE A 335 -7.87 -6.84 -1.68
CA PHE A 335 -8.74 -5.73 -1.31
C PHE A 335 -9.08 -5.66 0.18
N VAL A 336 -8.60 -6.60 0.98
CA VAL A 336 -8.57 -6.47 2.45
C VAL A 336 -7.74 -5.25 2.90
N GLU A 337 -6.87 -4.73 2.04
CA GLU A 337 -6.11 -3.49 2.28
C GLU A 337 -6.99 -2.23 2.34
N TYR A 338 -8.21 -2.27 1.79
CA TYR A 338 -9.10 -1.11 1.69
C TYR A 338 -10.45 -1.32 2.37
N PHE A 339 -11.12 -2.44 2.11
CA PHE A 339 -12.48 -2.67 2.58
C PHE A 339 -12.68 -2.43 4.08
N PRO A 340 -11.85 -2.96 5.00
CA PRO A 340 -12.06 -2.78 6.43
C PRO A 340 -12.05 -1.32 6.87
N ALA A 341 -11.15 -0.50 6.31
CA ALA A 341 -11.08 0.92 6.59
C ALA A 341 -12.31 1.67 6.05
N PHE A 342 -12.74 1.37 4.81
CA PHE A 342 -13.92 2.01 4.23
C PHE A 342 -15.24 1.57 4.90
N ALA A 343 -15.34 0.31 5.34
CA ALA A 343 -16.47 -0.20 6.09
C ALA A 343 -16.62 0.53 7.44
N LEU A 344 -15.49 0.71 8.16
CA LEU A 344 -15.46 1.45 9.42
C LEU A 344 -15.81 2.93 9.24
N VAL A 345 -15.25 3.57 8.20
CA VAL A 345 -15.57 4.97 7.87
C VAL A 345 -17.05 5.11 7.54
N PHE A 346 -17.60 4.22 6.70
CA PHE A 346 -19.03 4.22 6.38
C PHE A 346 -19.89 4.07 7.63
N ALA A 347 -19.58 3.10 8.50
CA ALA A 347 -20.30 2.94 9.78
C ALA A 347 -20.28 4.23 10.62
N SER A 348 -19.12 4.89 10.71
CA SER A 348 -18.99 6.13 11.50
C SER A 348 -19.87 7.27 10.97
N PHE A 349 -20.00 7.40 9.64
CA PHE A 349 -20.88 8.40 9.00
C PHE A 349 -22.35 8.04 9.19
N ALA A 350 -22.72 6.78 9.01
CA ALA A 350 -24.11 6.31 9.12
C ALA A 350 -24.64 6.42 10.56
N TRP A 351 -23.83 6.11 11.58
CA TRP A 351 -24.20 6.22 12.98
C TRP A 351 -24.16 7.67 13.51
N SER A 352 -23.42 8.58 12.88
CA SER A 352 -23.23 9.95 13.39
C SER A 352 -24.55 10.72 13.65
N PRO A 353 -25.55 10.73 12.75
CA PRO A 353 -26.80 11.42 13.00
C PRO A 353 -27.60 10.84 14.20
N LEU A 354 -27.62 9.52 14.35
CA LEU A 354 -28.29 8.83 15.45
C LEU A 354 -27.62 9.13 16.80
N VAL A 355 -26.28 9.10 16.84
CA VAL A 355 -25.51 9.47 18.03
C VAL A 355 -25.73 10.94 18.39
N GLU A 356 -25.74 11.84 17.40
CA GLU A 356 -26.00 13.27 17.64
C GLU A 356 -27.40 13.52 18.21
N ARG A 357 -28.41 12.88 17.61
CA ARG A 357 -29.80 12.96 18.09
C ARG A 357 -29.91 12.44 19.52
N TYR A 358 -29.37 11.25 19.80
CA TYR A 358 -29.34 10.68 21.15
C TYR A 358 -28.72 11.62 22.18
N LEU A 359 -27.56 12.22 21.86
CA LEU A 359 -26.89 13.16 22.75
C LEU A 359 -27.65 14.48 22.93
N GLN A 360 -28.37 14.95 21.89
CA GLN A 360 -29.21 16.15 21.98
C GLN A 360 -30.45 15.91 22.88
N GLU A 361 -31.18 14.81 22.65
CA GLU A 361 -32.35 14.44 23.47
C GLU A 361 -31.97 14.31 24.95
N ARG A 362 -30.78 13.78 25.24
CA ARG A 362 -30.27 13.65 26.61
C ARG A 362 -29.87 14.99 27.26
N ARG A 363 -29.38 15.95 26.48
CA ARG A 363 -29.05 17.29 26.98
C ARG A 363 -30.30 18.10 27.33
N SER A 364 -31.40 17.83 26.66
CA SER A 364 -32.68 18.50 26.85
C SER A 364 -33.55 17.86 27.96
N ALA A 365 -33.21 16.65 28.39
CA ALA A 365 -33.92 15.98 29.49
C ALA A 365 -33.50 16.54 30.86
N PRO A 366 -34.43 16.86 31.73
CA PRO A 366 -34.12 17.27 33.10
C PRO A 366 -33.62 16.06 33.89
N ALA A 367 -32.32 15.88 33.91
CA ALA A 367 -31.69 14.75 34.60
C ALA A 367 -30.55 15.26 35.46
N GLU A 368 -30.75 15.27 36.76
CA GLU A 368 -29.72 15.51 37.75
C GLU A 368 -29.10 14.18 38.22
N GLY A 369 -27.76 14.13 38.30
CA GLY A 369 -27.04 13.04 38.95
C GLY A 369 -26.10 12.22 38.06
N LEU A 370 -25.39 11.29 38.69
CA LEU A 370 -24.39 10.40 38.07
C LEU A 370 -24.95 9.54 36.94
N ARG A 371 -26.23 9.10 37.04
CA ARG A 371 -26.89 8.28 36.01
C ARG A 371 -27.04 9.02 34.67
N ALA A 372 -27.39 10.32 34.70
CA ALA A 372 -27.52 11.13 33.49
C ALA A 372 -26.19 11.35 32.77
N ARG A 373 -25.11 11.53 33.54
CA ARG A 373 -23.75 11.63 32.99
C ARG A 373 -23.29 10.27 32.39
N ALA A 374 -23.55 9.15 33.06
CA ALA A 374 -23.20 7.82 32.60
C ALA A 374 -23.87 7.47 31.25
N VAL A 375 -25.15 7.82 31.09
CA VAL A 375 -25.89 7.59 29.85
C VAL A 375 -25.33 8.40 28.68
N GLY A 376 -24.79 9.60 28.91
CA GLY A 376 -24.09 10.38 27.86
C GLY A 376 -22.84 9.71 27.31
N TRP A 377 -22.22 8.78 28.05
CA TRP A 377 -21.06 8.02 27.62
C TRP A 377 -21.40 6.72 26.85
N LEU A 378 -22.67 6.32 26.78
CA LEU A 378 -23.10 5.07 26.19
C LEU A 378 -22.54 4.83 24.79
N PRO A 379 -22.57 5.77 23.81
CA PRO A 379 -21.98 5.54 22.50
C PRO A 379 -20.45 5.28 22.55
N ALA A 380 -19.74 5.97 23.44
CA ALA A 380 -18.32 5.74 23.64
C ALA A 380 -18.04 4.38 24.29
N LEU A 381 -18.82 3.98 25.29
CA LEU A 381 -18.70 2.69 25.96
C LEU A 381 -18.99 1.53 25.00
N VAL A 382 -19.99 1.63 24.13
CA VAL A 382 -20.28 0.64 23.09
C VAL A 382 -19.10 0.50 22.15
N LEU A 383 -18.54 1.62 21.65
CA LEU A 383 -17.36 1.56 20.78
C LEU A 383 -16.16 0.94 21.49
N VAL A 384 -15.88 1.32 22.74
CA VAL A 384 -14.78 0.74 23.51
C VAL A 384 -14.98 -0.75 23.74
N ALA A 385 -16.20 -1.20 24.06
CA ALA A 385 -16.54 -2.60 24.26
C ALA A 385 -16.36 -3.46 23.00
N LEU A 386 -16.47 -2.88 21.81
CA LEU A 386 -16.20 -3.55 20.54
C LEU A 386 -14.72 -3.46 20.13
N ILE A 387 -14.13 -2.27 20.28
CA ILE A 387 -12.76 -2.01 19.80
C ILE A 387 -11.73 -2.74 20.65
N VAL A 388 -11.83 -2.76 21.98
CA VAL A 388 -10.81 -3.34 22.84
C VAL A 388 -10.65 -4.85 22.59
N PRO A 389 -11.68 -5.70 22.71
CA PRO A 389 -11.55 -7.13 22.44
C PRO A 389 -11.22 -7.40 20.98
N GLY A 390 -11.79 -6.63 20.03
CA GLY A 390 -11.47 -6.73 18.61
C GLY A 390 -9.99 -6.43 18.33
N SER A 391 -9.43 -5.37 18.93
CA SER A 391 -8.00 -5.04 18.80
C SER A 391 -7.11 -6.12 19.39
N VAL A 392 -7.44 -6.65 20.58
CA VAL A 392 -6.65 -7.73 21.20
C VAL A 392 -6.62 -8.96 20.28
N ARG A 393 -7.77 -9.34 19.69
CA ARG A 393 -7.85 -10.47 18.77
C ARG A 393 -7.04 -10.19 17.50
N SER A 394 -7.32 -9.06 16.81
CA SER A 394 -6.72 -8.76 15.52
C SER A 394 -5.21 -8.52 15.60
N LEU A 395 -4.72 -7.86 16.67
CA LEU A 395 -3.29 -7.64 16.89
C LEU A 395 -2.56 -8.96 17.17
N ARG A 396 -3.15 -9.86 17.97
CA ARG A 396 -2.57 -11.18 18.23
C ARG A 396 -2.51 -12.04 16.97
N ALA A 397 -3.59 -12.10 16.21
CA ALA A 397 -3.65 -12.90 14.99
C ALA A 397 -2.69 -12.32 13.90
N ALA A 398 -2.67 -11.00 13.70
CA ALA A 398 -1.73 -10.37 12.80
C ALA A 398 -0.27 -10.57 13.24
N GLY A 399 0.03 -10.47 14.54
CA GLY A 399 1.36 -10.74 15.08
C GLY A 399 1.79 -12.18 14.88
N ALA A 400 0.88 -13.16 15.06
CA ALA A 400 1.16 -14.57 14.77
C ALA A 400 1.48 -14.78 13.27
N SER A 401 0.69 -14.19 12.36
CA SER A 401 0.97 -14.28 10.92
C SER A 401 2.29 -13.58 10.52
N VAL A 402 2.69 -12.50 11.21
CA VAL A 402 3.99 -11.86 11.00
C VAL A 402 5.12 -12.73 11.53
N ALA A 403 4.92 -13.44 12.64
CA ALA A 403 5.92 -14.37 13.21
C ALA A 403 6.23 -15.55 12.27
N GLU A 404 5.32 -15.90 11.37
CA GLU A 404 5.50 -16.96 10.35
C GLU A 404 6.20 -16.45 9.08
N SER A 405 6.72 -15.21 9.06
CA SER A 405 7.46 -14.68 7.90
C SER A 405 8.69 -15.53 7.60
N LYS A 406 8.93 -15.82 6.31
CA LYS A 406 10.12 -16.57 5.87
C LYS A 406 11.39 -15.84 6.32
N PRO A 407 12.44 -16.55 6.77
CA PRO A 407 13.70 -15.94 7.20
C PRO A 407 14.32 -15.03 6.13
N ALA A 408 14.91 -13.94 6.56
CA ALA A 408 15.59 -12.99 5.67
C ALA A 408 16.82 -13.62 5.01
N GLU A 409 17.42 -14.58 5.68
CA GLU A 409 18.61 -15.33 5.26
C GLU A 409 18.32 -16.31 4.11
N THR A 410 17.03 -16.59 3.80
CA THR A 410 16.64 -17.40 2.63
C THR A 410 17.33 -16.85 1.39
N PHE A 411 18.15 -17.53 0.68
CA PHE A 411 19.00 -17.10 -0.44
C PHE A 411 20.24 -16.28 -0.10
N ALA A 412 20.50 -15.87 1.15
CA ALA A 412 21.69 -15.07 1.46
C ALA A 412 22.99 -15.83 1.13
N GLY A 413 23.08 -17.10 1.51
CA GLY A 413 24.22 -17.95 1.21
C GLY A 413 24.36 -18.25 -0.29
N ALA A 414 23.26 -18.58 -0.97
CA ALA A 414 23.25 -18.79 -2.43
C ALA A 414 23.67 -17.51 -3.19
N ALA A 415 23.18 -16.35 -2.76
CA ALA A 415 23.53 -15.06 -3.33
C ALA A 415 25.02 -14.74 -3.17
N ALA A 416 25.57 -14.97 -1.98
CA ALA A 416 27.01 -14.79 -1.70
C ALA A 416 27.87 -15.76 -2.53
N TRP A 417 27.44 -17.01 -2.68
CA TRP A 417 28.13 -17.98 -3.54
C TRP A 417 28.13 -17.51 -5.00
N LEU A 418 26.96 -17.06 -5.53
CA LEU A 418 26.85 -16.55 -6.89
C LEU A 418 27.74 -15.33 -7.11
N GLU A 419 27.78 -14.37 -6.20
CA GLU A 419 28.64 -13.19 -6.29
C GLU A 419 30.12 -13.56 -6.35
N ALA A 420 30.57 -14.52 -5.55
CA ALA A 420 31.96 -14.94 -5.48
C ALA A 420 32.41 -15.83 -6.67
N ASN A 421 31.49 -16.55 -7.31
CA ASN A 421 31.82 -17.60 -8.27
C ASN A 421 31.29 -17.36 -9.69
N THR A 422 30.67 -16.21 -9.96
CA THR A 422 30.14 -15.89 -11.30
C THR A 422 30.65 -14.55 -11.81
N PRO A 423 30.75 -14.36 -13.14
CA PRO A 423 31.06 -13.05 -13.70
C PRO A 423 29.93 -12.03 -13.40
N ALA A 424 30.29 -10.75 -13.27
CA ALA A 424 29.31 -9.67 -13.15
C ALA A 424 28.32 -9.68 -14.32
N GLY A 425 27.03 -9.53 -14.01
CA GLY A 425 25.95 -9.58 -15.00
C GLY A 425 25.61 -11.00 -15.50
N ALA A 426 26.25 -12.05 -14.97
CA ALA A 426 25.89 -13.42 -15.32
C ALA A 426 24.41 -13.69 -15.04
N ARG A 427 23.74 -14.29 -16.02
CA ARG A 427 22.32 -14.63 -15.92
C ARG A 427 22.12 -15.87 -15.08
N VAL A 428 21.21 -15.76 -14.10
CA VAL A 428 20.83 -16.83 -13.18
C VAL A 428 19.38 -17.19 -13.43
N PHE A 429 19.11 -18.47 -13.68
CA PHE A 429 17.76 -19.01 -13.72
C PHE A 429 17.24 -19.16 -12.28
N GLN A 430 16.02 -18.74 -11.99
CA GLN A 430 15.35 -19.04 -10.71
C GLN A 430 14.02 -19.76 -10.95
N THR A 431 13.64 -20.59 -9.97
CA THR A 431 12.46 -21.45 -10.06
C THR A 431 11.15 -20.76 -9.70
N ASP A 432 11.20 -19.64 -8.96
CA ASP A 432 10.02 -18.85 -8.66
C ASP A 432 10.26 -17.35 -8.92
N TRP A 433 9.21 -16.65 -9.33
CA TRP A 433 9.26 -15.21 -9.60
C TRP A 433 9.30 -14.37 -8.31
N ASP A 434 8.76 -14.89 -7.20
CA ASP A 434 8.75 -14.20 -5.90
C ASP A 434 10.04 -14.40 -5.09
N ASP A 435 11.00 -15.18 -5.60
CA ASP A 435 12.37 -15.27 -5.09
C ASP A 435 13.20 -14.02 -5.42
N PHE A 436 12.90 -13.37 -6.56
CA PHE A 436 13.66 -12.22 -7.04
C PHE A 436 13.84 -11.10 -6.01
N PRO A 437 12.82 -10.66 -5.23
CA PRO A 437 13.00 -9.61 -4.25
C PRO A 437 14.10 -9.89 -3.22
N ARG A 438 14.23 -11.13 -2.75
CA ARG A 438 15.30 -11.54 -1.82
C ARG A 438 16.64 -11.69 -2.51
N LEU A 439 16.66 -12.32 -3.68
CA LEU A 439 17.87 -12.44 -4.48
C LEU A 439 18.46 -11.07 -4.81
N PHE A 440 17.63 -10.13 -5.28
CA PHE A 440 18.03 -8.75 -5.56
C PHE A 440 18.49 -8.00 -4.31
N PHE A 441 17.86 -8.25 -3.16
CA PHE A 441 18.28 -7.63 -1.90
C PHE A 441 19.71 -8.01 -1.52
N HIS A 442 20.06 -9.29 -1.67
CA HIS A 442 21.36 -9.82 -1.29
C HIS A 442 22.40 -9.67 -2.40
N ASN A 443 22.02 -9.74 -3.68
CA ASN A 443 22.94 -9.81 -4.80
C ASN A 443 22.46 -8.94 -5.99
N THR A 444 23.20 -7.87 -6.23
CA THR A 444 23.08 -7.00 -7.42
C THR A 444 24.21 -7.22 -8.43
N HIS A 445 25.04 -8.27 -8.25
CA HIS A 445 26.10 -8.68 -9.15
C HIS A 445 25.57 -9.45 -10.38
N ASN A 446 24.49 -10.21 -10.18
CA ASN A 446 23.88 -11.07 -11.20
C ASN A 446 22.59 -10.45 -11.79
N THR A 447 22.12 -11.06 -12.90
CA THR A 447 20.81 -10.80 -13.50
C THR A 447 19.92 -12.02 -13.39
N TYR A 448 18.60 -11.82 -13.38
CA TYR A 448 17.62 -12.88 -13.15
C TYR A 448 16.60 -12.92 -14.29
N LEU A 449 15.88 -14.04 -14.47
CA LEU A 449 14.96 -14.20 -15.60
C LEU A 449 13.62 -13.51 -15.40
N VAL A 450 13.04 -13.66 -14.22
CA VAL A 450 11.70 -13.19 -13.90
C VAL A 450 11.67 -12.63 -12.48
N GLY A 451 10.80 -11.68 -12.21
CA GLY A 451 10.67 -11.13 -10.86
C GLY A 451 9.55 -10.12 -10.74
N LEU A 452 9.11 -9.86 -9.52
CA LEU A 452 8.07 -8.92 -9.14
C LEU A 452 6.66 -9.30 -9.62
N ASP A 453 6.53 -9.83 -10.84
CA ASP A 453 5.28 -10.28 -11.42
C ASP A 453 5.58 -11.19 -12.62
N PRO A 454 5.06 -12.43 -12.67
CA PRO A 454 5.34 -13.36 -13.77
C PRO A 454 4.81 -12.88 -15.12
N THR A 455 3.82 -11.98 -15.13
CA THR A 455 3.31 -11.37 -16.36
C THR A 455 4.35 -10.51 -17.07
N TYR A 456 5.40 -10.05 -16.38
CA TYR A 456 6.45 -9.24 -17.02
C TYR A 456 7.29 -10.04 -18.02
N LEU A 457 7.58 -11.31 -17.71
CA LEU A 457 8.22 -12.23 -18.64
C LEU A 457 7.24 -12.59 -19.77
N GLN A 458 5.97 -12.92 -19.44
CA GLN A 458 4.97 -13.28 -20.44
C GLN A 458 4.70 -12.15 -21.45
N LEU A 459 4.62 -10.90 -20.99
CA LEU A 459 4.39 -9.75 -21.86
C LEU A 459 5.63 -9.41 -22.71
N TYR A 460 6.81 -9.78 -22.25
CA TYR A 460 8.04 -9.66 -23.02
C TYR A 460 8.12 -10.73 -24.11
N ASP A 461 7.88 -12.01 -23.74
CA ASP A 461 7.88 -13.15 -24.63
C ASP A 461 7.09 -14.30 -24.00
N ALA A 462 5.97 -14.67 -24.62
CA ALA A 462 5.07 -15.71 -24.12
C ALA A 462 5.70 -17.11 -24.20
N ASP A 463 6.52 -17.40 -25.23
CA ASP A 463 7.18 -18.69 -25.41
C ASP A 463 8.27 -18.89 -24.34
N LEU A 464 9.01 -17.83 -23.99
CA LEU A 464 9.95 -17.86 -22.86
C LEU A 464 9.23 -18.11 -21.54
N TYR A 465 8.06 -17.50 -21.34
CA TYR A 465 7.26 -17.74 -20.13
C TYR A 465 6.80 -19.19 -20.04
N ASP A 466 6.28 -19.78 -21.13
CA ASP A 466 5.82 -21.17 -21.15
C ASP A 466 6.99 -22.16 -20.97
N ALA A 467 8.15 -21.86 -21.53
CA ALA A 467 9.36 -22.63 -21.30
C ALA A 467 9.81 -22.56 -19.83
N TRP A 468 9.80 -21.37 -19.23
CA TRP A 468 10.12 -21.18 -17.81
C TRP A 468 9.16 -21.96 -16.90
N VAL A 469 7.85 -21.89 -17.15
CA VAL A 469 6.83 -22.65 -16.40
C VAL A 469 7.04 -24.16 -16.55
N SER A 470 7.40 -24.62 -17.74
CA SER A 470 7.63 -26.05 -18.00
C SER A 470 8.84 -26.60 -17.23
N VAL A 471 9.93 -25.83 -17.16
CA VAL A 471 11.12 -26.18 -16.37
C VAL A 471 10.79 -26.16 -14.87
N THR A 472 10.20 -25.08 -14.37
CA THR A 472 9.95 -24.90 -12.93
C THR A 472 8.95 -25.90 -12.35
N ARG A 473 8.05 -26.43 -13.19
CA ARG A 473 7.07 -27.47 -12.80
C ARG A 473 7.57 -28.91 -13.04
N GLY A 474 8.87 -29.10 -13.32
CA GLY A 474 9.45 -30.42 -13.52
C GLY A 474 8.88 -31.17 -14.73
N ARG A 475 8.43 -30.46 -15.80
CA ARG A 475 7.86 -31.07 -17.01
C ARG A 475 8.90 -31.35 -18.10
N VAL A 476 10.16 -31.03 -17.82
CA VAL A 476 11.28 -31.14 -18.74
C VAL A 476 12.29 -32.13 -18.19
N GLU A 477 12.52 -33.25 -18.89
CA GLU A 477 13.46 -34.32 -18.45
C GLU A 477 14.90 -33.82 -18.32
N ARG A 478 15.34 -32.88 -19.20
CA ARG A 478 16.66 -32.27 -19.18
C ARG A 478 16.58 -30.75 -19.06
N PRO A 479 16.31 -30.23 -17.86
CA PRO A 479 16.22 -28.80 -17.64
C PRO A 479 17.48 -28.03 -18.02
N SER A 480 18.68 -28.61 -17.90
CA SER A 480 19.95 -27.99 -18.33
C SER A 480 19.93 -27.53 -19.78
N SER A 481 19.40 -28.35 -20.69
CA SER A 481 19.32 -28.02 -22.12
C SER A 481 18.43 -26.80 -22.39
N VAL A 482 17.26 -26.73 -21.75
CA VAL A 482 16.35 -25.59 -21.91
C VAL A 482 16.91 -24.33 -21.24
N ILE A 483 17.47 -24.44 -20.03
CA ILE A 483 18.08 -23.33 -19.30
C ILE A 483 19.22 -22.71 -20.12
N TRP A 484 20.03 -23.53 -20.81
CA TRP A 484 21.12 -23.04 -21.67
C TRP A 484 20.62 -22.47 -22.98
N ASN A 485 19.91 -23.27 -23.77
CA ASN A 485 19.61 -22.95 -25.17
C ASN A 485 18.52 -21.86 -25.29
N VAL A 486 17.56 -21.83 -24.37
CA VAL A 486 16.46 -20.88 -24.41
C VAL A 486 16.76 -19.61 -23.61
N PHE A 487 17.32 -19.78 -22.40
CA PHE A 487 17.52 -18.63 -21.50
C PHE A 487 18.96 -18.10 -21.47
N GLY A 488 19.94 -18.87 -21.99
CA GLY A 488 21.34 -18.49 -21.95
C GLY A 488 21.92 -18.37 -20.53
N ALA A 489 21.32 -19.07 -19.56
CA ALA A 489 21.78 -19.07 -18.18
C ALA A 489 22.72 -20.25 -17.93
N ARG A 490 23.81 -20.01 -17.20
CA ARG A 490 24.77 -21.03 -16.79
C ARG A 490 24.63 -21.46 -15.33
N TYR A 491 23.89 -20.72 -14.58
CA TYR A 491 23.64 -20.95 -13.17
C TYR A 491 22.15 -20.91 -12.92
N LEU A 492 21.71 -21.65 -11.93
CA LEU A 492 20.35 -21.59 -11.44
C LEU A 492 20.34 -21.59 -9.92
N VAL A 493 19.34 -20.95 -9.35
CA VAL A 493 19.05 -20.94 -7.92
C VAL A 493 17.61 -21.37 -7.69
N THR A 494 17.39 -22.19 -6.67
CA THR A 494 16.06 -22.66 -6.27
C THR A 494 15.95 -22.72 -4.75
N ASP A 495 14.75 -22.54 -4.21
CA ASP A 495 14.49 -22.99 -2.85
C ASP A 495 14.32 -24.53 -2.82
N LEU A 496 14.24 -25.10 -1.64
CA LEU A 496 14.15 -26.55 -1.47
C LEU A 496 12.71 -27.08 -1.51
N ASN A 497 11.71 -26.23 -1.82
CA ASN A 497 10.29 -26.60 -1.86
C ASN A 497 9.81 -26.96 -3.28
N HIS A 498 10.64 -26.77 -4.31
CA HIS A 498 10.32 -27.09 -5.71
C HIS A 498 10.63 -28.57 -6.02
N GLU A 499 9.97 -29.51 -5.30
CA GLU A 499 10.24 -30.94 -5.37
C GLU A 499 10.30 -31.49 -6.80
N ALA A 500 9.28 -31.17 -7.62
CA ALA A 500 9.22 -31.65 -9.01
C ALA A 500 10.40 -31.17 -9.88
N PHE A 501 10.87 -29.94 -9.68
CA PHE A 501 12.06 -29.43 -10.34
C PHE A 501 13.33 -30.11 -9.80
N LEU A 502 13.45 -30.23 -8.47
CA LEU A 502 14.61 -30.84 -7.81
C LEU A 502 14.81 -32.31 -8.23
N GLU A 503 13.74 -33.07 -8.41
CA GLU A 503 13.76 -34.43 -8.92
C GLU A 503 14.38 -34.49 -10.34
N GLN A 504 13.91 -33.63 -11.26
CA GLN A 504 14.45 -33.52 -12.61
C GLN A 504 15.91 -33.03 -12.61
N ALA A 505 16.22 -32.05 -11.79
CA ALA A 505 17.58 -31.51 -11.67
C ALA A 505 18.55 -32.55 -11.12
N GLY A 506 18.13 -33.44 -10.23
CA GLY A 506 18.92 -34.55 -9.69
C GLY A 506 19.19 -35.66 -10.70
N ALA A 507 18.30 -35.84 -11.68
CA ALA A 507 18.43 -36.82 -12.75
C ALA A 507 19.19 -36.29 -14.00
N ASP A 508 19.35 -34.95 -14.12
CA ASP A 508 19.97 -34.31 -15.28
C ASP A 508 21.50 -34.24 -15.14
N PRO A 509 22.28 -35.02 -15.93
CA PRO A 509 23.75 -35.00 -15.87
C PRO A 509 24.35 -33.67 -16.33
N GLY A 510 23.57 -32.79 -16.95
CA GLY A 510 23.98 -31.43 -17.32
C GLY A 510 23.94 -30.43 -16.18
N LEU A 511 23.44 -30.82 -14.99
CA LEU A 511 23.38 -29.99 -13.80
C LEU A 511 24.23 -30.53 -12.66
N GLU A 512 25.13 -29.72 -12.16
CA GLU A 512 25.96 -30.00 -10.99
C GLU A 512 25.55 -29.09 -9.83
N ARG A 513 25.14 -29.64 -8.69
CA ARG A 513 24.88 -28.87 -7.50
C ARG A 513 26.19 -28.38 -6.87
N VAL A 514 26.43 -27.09 -6.91
CA VAL A 514 27.68 -26.44 -6.47
C VAL A 514 27.56 -25.76 -5.10
N TYR A 515 26.34 -25.52 -4.64
CA TYR A 515 26.06 -24.98 -3.30
C TYR A 515 24.70 -25.47 -2.81
N GLN A 516 24.57 -25.66 -1.49
CA GLN A 516 23.31 -25.89 -0.82
C GLN A 516 23.44 -25.49 0.65
N ASP A 517 22.39 -24.85 1.17
CA ASP A 517 22.17 -24.62 2.60
C ASP A 517 20.79 -25.18 3.01
N ASP A 518 20.28 -24.80 4.19
CA ASP A 518 18.98 -25.27 4.72
C ASP A 518 17.77 -24.69 3.94
N HIS A 519 17.97 -23.70 3.09
CA HIS A 519 16.89 -22.95 2.43
C HIS A 519 16.93 -22.99 0.92
N SER A 520 18.13 -23.13 0.31
CA SER A 520 18.33 -22.95 -1.12
C SER A 520 19.47 -23.80 -1.66
N ALA A 521 19.47 -24.01 -2.97
CA ALA A 521 20.54 -24.67 -3.69
C ALA A 521 20.91 -23.87 -4.95
N VAL A 522 22.22 -23.93 -5.33
CA VAL A 522 22.73 -23.41 -6.59
C VAL A 522 23.26 -24.57 -7.43
N TYR A 523 22.87 -24.59 -8.69
CA TYR A 523 23.40 -25.53 -9.67
C TYR A 523 24.16 -24.79 -10.77
N ARG A 524 25.20 -25.42 -11.27
CA ARG A 524 25.97 -25.00 -12.43
C ARG A 524 25.71 -25.94 -13.59
N LEU A 525 25.58 -25.42 -14.80
CA LEU A 525 25.51 -26.24 -16.00
C LEU A 525 26.91 -26.75 -16.34
N VAL A 526 27.04 -28.05 -16.51
CA VAL A 526 28.30 -28.76 -16.82
C VAL A 526 28.21 -29.44 -18.19
N GLY A 527 29.33 -29.44 -18.90
CA GLY A 527 29.50 -30.13 -20.20
C GLY A 527 29.28 -29.23 -21.42
N SER A 528 29.85 -29.67 -22.56
CA SER A 528 29.47 -29.14 -23.88
C SER A 528 28.06 -29.66 -24.18
N ILE A 529 27.04 -28.79 -24.06
CA ILE A 529 25.67 -29.15 -24.43
C ILE A 529 25.66 -29.37 -25.93
N PRO A 530 25.32 -30.60 -26.43
CA PRO A 530 25.28 -30.88 -27.87
C PRO A 530 24.19 -30.00 -28.50
N GLY A 531 24.57 -29.14 -29.44
CA GLY A 531 23.64 -28.33 -30.23
C GLY A 531 23.94 -26.82 -30.21
N GLY A 532 25.18 -26.44 -30.47
CA GLY A 532 25.57 -25.10 -30.92
C GLY A 532 25.91 -25.16 -32.40
#